data_e8f714a8318ab4e4af94b3e50959c89d
#
_entry.id   e8f714a8318ab4e4af94b3e50959c89d
#
_cell.length_a   1.000
_cell.length_b   1.000
_cell.length_c   1.000
_cell.angle_alpha   90.00
_cell.angle_beta   90.00
_cell.angle_gamma   90.00
#
_symmetry.space_group_name_H-M   'P 1'
#
loop_
_entity.id
_entity.type
_entity.pdbx_description
1 polymer ?
#
loop_
_entity_poly.entity_id
_entity_poly.type
_entity_poly.pdbx_seq_one_letter_code
_entity_poly.pdbx_strand_id
1 'polypeptide(L)'
;MKYFLIAGEASGDLHAAHLMMALKQEDAEAEFRCYGGDEMETAGGELLCHYRHLAYMGFIPVLLHLPTILRGMKRCKEEIAAWKPDAVILVDYPGFNLKIAAYVKEKGICPVFYYISPKIWAWKEHRIHAIRRHVDRMFSILPFEKDYFGK
;
A
#
# COMPACT_ATOMS: atom_id res chain seq x y z
N MET A 1 -1.77 -8.74 -16.01
CA MET A 1 -1.60 -9.08 -14.60
C MET A 1 -2.53 -8.25 -13.72
N LYS A 2 -2.86 -8.75 -12.58
CA LYS A 2 -3.72 -8.06 -11.61
C LYS A 2 -2.87 -7.44 -10.51
N TYR A 3 -3.05 -6.14 -10.31
CA TYR A 3 -2.30 -5.38 -9.29
C TYR A 3 -3.27 -4.76 -8.29
N PHE A 4 -3.00 -4.94 -7.02
CA PHE A 4 -3.75 -4.30 -5.94
C PHE A 4 -2.86 -3.25 -5.27
N LEU A 5 -3.27 -1.99 -5.33
CA LEU A 5 -2.45 -0.87 -4.83
C LEU A 5 -3.14 -0.18 -3.67
N ILE A 6 -2.37 0.22 -2.67
CA ILE A 6 -2.88 0.94 -1.50
C ILE A 6 -2.05 2.18 -1.26
N ALA A 7 -2.70 3.34 -1.29
CA ALA A 7 -2.12 4.64 -0.95
C ALA A 7 -3.04 5.34 0.03
N GLY A 8 -2.49 5.93 1.06
CA GLY A 8 -3.28 6.50 2.15
C GLY A 8 -3.41 8.02 2.15
N GLU A 9 -2.79 8.71 1.18
CA GLU A 9 -2.85 10.17 1.13
C GLU A 9 -2.63 10.67 -0.29
N ALA A 10 -2.84 11.99 -0.48
CA ALA A 10 -2.80 12.60 -1.81
C ALA A 10 -1.47 12.41 -2.54
N SER A 11 -0.34 12.55 -1.86
CA SER A 11 0.97 12.36 -2.49
C SER A 11 1.17 10.92 -2.94
N GLY A 12 0.76 9.96 -2.11
CA GLY A 12 0.83 8.55 -2.46
C GLY A 12 -0.07 8.21 -3.64
N ASP A 13 -1.27 8.80 -3.68
CA ASP A 13 -2.21 8.63 -4.78
C ASP A 13 -1.59 9.07 -6.11
N LEU A 14 -0.95 10.24 -6.13
CA LEU A 14 -0.30 10.75 -7.34
C LEU A 14 0.84 9.83 -7.80
N HIS A 15 1.72 9.44 -6.88
CA HIS A 15 2.84 8.55 -7.20
C HIS A 15 2.36 7.18 -7.68
N ALA A 16 1.35 6.63 -7.02
CA ALA A 16 0.77 5.36 -7.42
C ALA A 16 0.15 5.43 -8.81
N ALA A 17 -0.53 6.53 -9.12
CA ALA A 17 -1.10 6.74 -10.45
C ALA A 17 -0.03 6.75 -11.54
N HIS A 18 1.09 7.41 -11.30
CA HIS A 18 2.21 7.42 -12.25
C HIS A 18 2.78 6.02 -12.44
N LEU A 19 2.90 5.26 -11.36
CA LEU A 19 3.36 3.87 -11.44
C LEU A 19 2.39 3.00 -12.25
N MET A 20 1.09 3.19 -12.04
CA MET A 20 0.07 2.45 -12.79
C MET A 20 0.15 2.73 -14.28
N MET A 21 0.39 3.98 -14.66
CA MET A 21 0.55 4.35 -16.06
C MET A 21 1.78 3.67 -16.68
N ALA A 22 2.89 3.62 -15.93
CA ALA A 22 4.09 2.94 -16.38
C ALA A 22 3.88 1.43 -16.50
N LEU A 23 3.16 0.83 -15.57
CA LEU A 23 2.85 -0.60 -15.63
C LEU A 23 1.97 -0.95 -16.83
N LYS A 24 1.05 -0.08 -17.19
CA LYS A 24 0.22 -0.28 -18.38
C LYS A 24 1.02 -0.28 -19.68
N GLN A 25 2.10 0.48 -19.72
CA GLN A 25 2.97 0.50 -20.91
C GLN A 25 3.70 -0.83 -21.08
N GLU A 26 4.07 -1.47 -19.96
CA GLU A 26 4.76 -2.76 -19.99
C GLU A 26 3.79 -3.94 -20.02
N ASP A 27 2.56 -3.76 -19.57
CA ASP A 27 1.53 -4.79 -19.49
C ASP A 27 0.20 -4.19 -19.93
N ALA A 28 -0.10 -4.30 -21.22
CA ALA A 28 -1.31 -3.71 -21.81
C ALA A 28 -2.60 -4.29 -21.23
N GLU A 29 -2.55 -5.47 -20.64
CA GLU A 29 -3.71 -6.13 -20.03
C GLU A 29 -3.76 -5.96 -18.51
N ALA A 30 -2.97 -5.04 -17.96
CA ALA A 30 -2.94 -4.80 -16.53
C ALA A 30 -4.31 -4.40 -15.99
N GLU A 31 -4.73 -5.05 -14.92
CA GLU A 31 -5.94 -4.70 -14.19
C GLU A 31 -5.55 -4.18 -12.82
N PHE A 32 -6.19 -3.09 -12.40
CA PHE A 32 -5.87 -2.45 -11.14
C PHE A 32 -7.10 -2.32 -10.27
N ARG A 33 -6.98 -2.76 -9.02
CA ARG A 33 -7.92 -2.41 -7.95
C ARG A 33 -7.14 -1.67 -6.89
N CYS A 34 -7.73 -0.65 -6.28
CA CYS A 34 -6.97 0.19 -5.39
C CYS A 34 -7.77 0.77 -4.24
N TYR A 35 -7.05 1.04 -3.18
CA TYR A 35 -7.42 1.94 -2.11
C TYR A 35 -6.53 3.17 -2.31
N GLY A 36 -7.12 4.31 -2.60
CA GLY A 36 -6.33 5.49 -2.92
C GLY A 36 -7.23 6.67 -3.20
N GLY A 37 -6.95 7.38 -4.28
CA GLY A 37 -7.68 8.60 -4.59
C GLY A 37 -8.02 8.77 -6.05
N ASP A 38 -8.37 10.00 -6.39
CA ASP A 38 -8.88 10.35 -7.72
C ASP A 38 -7.84 10.15 -8.82
N GLU A 39 -6.56 10.35 -8.52
CA GLU A 39 -5.49 10.18 -9.50
C GLU A 39 -5.34 8.71 -9.91
N MET A 40 -5.42 7.81 -8.95
CA MET A 40 -5.36 6.37 -9.23
C MET A 40 -6.58 5.92 -10.03
N GLU A 41 -7.75 6.46 -9.72
CA GLU A 41 -8.97 6.17 -10.46
C GLU A 41 -8.85 6.64 -11.90
N THR A 42 -8.35 7.87 -12.10
CA THR A 42 -8.13 8.44 -13.43
C THR A 42 -7.12 7.61 -14.23
N ALA A 43 -6.11 7.05 -13.56
CA ALA A 43 -5.11 6.19 -14.22
C ALA A 43 -5.66 4.81 -14.62
N GLY A 44 -6.90 4.51 -14.28
CA GLY A 44 -7.56 3.27 -14.71
C GLY A 44 -7.77 2.26 -13.60
N GLY A 45 -7.57 2.64 -12.34
CA GLY A 45 -7.81 1.77 -11.21
C GLY A 45 -9.29 1.71 -10.84
N GLU A 46 -9.76 0.53 -10.44
CA GLU A 46 -11.07 0.41 -9.81
C GLU A 46 -10.92 0.83 -8.36
N LEU A 47 -11.44 2.01 -8.03
CA LEU A 47 -11.29 2.57 -6.69
C LEU A 47 -12.31 1.92 -5.75
N LEU A 48 -11.81 1.08 -4.85
CA LEU A 48 -12.66 0.38 -3.87
C LEU A 48 -12.89 1.21 -2.62
N CYS A 49 -11.94 2.07 -2.25
CA CYS A 49 -12.05 2.93 -1.09
C CYS A 49 -11.18 4.16 -1.28
N HIS A 50 -11.75 5.33 -1.05
CA HIS A 50 -10.98 6.58 -1.14
C HIS A 50 -10.17 6.77 0.15
N TYR A 51 -8.95 7.29 0.04
CA TYR A 51 -8.07 7.49 1.19
C TYR A 51 -8.67 8.42 2.26
N ARG A 52 -9.64 9.25 1.92
CA ARG A 52 -10.35 10.07 2.90
C ARG A 52 -10.96 9.22 4.02
N HIS A 53 -11.42 8.03 3.69
CA HIS A 53 -12.01 7.12 4.66
C HIS A 53 -10.96 6.39 5.47
N LEU A 54 -9.70 6.43 5.05
CA LEU A 54 -8.58 5.85 5.76
C LEU A 54 -7.83 6.88 6.60
N ALA A 55 -8.10 8.16 6.40
CA ALA A 55 -7.31 9.26 6.94
C ALA A 55 -7.43 9.44 8.47
N TYR A 56 -8.32 8.74 9.11
CA TYR A 56 -8.51 8.86 10.55
C TYR A 56 -7.37 8.24 11.37
N MET A 57 -6.48 7.50 10.73
CA MET A 57 -5.42 6.78 11.45
C MET A 57 -4.34 7.66 12.07
N GLY A 58 -4.28 8.95 11.78
CA GLY A 58 -3.20 9.79 12.26
C GLY A 58 -3.59 10.98 13.12
N PHE A 59 -4.84 11.38 13.13
CA PHE A 59 -5.14 12.69 13.63
C PHE A 59 -6.16 12.78 14.73
N ILE A 60 -7.15 12.13 14.77
CA ILE A 60 -8.15 12.35 15.74
C ILE A 60 -8.22 11.27 16.66
N PRO A 61 -8.91 11.44 17.76
CA PRO A 61 -9.05 10.37 18.71
C PRO A 61 -9.26 9.07 17.97
N VAL A 62 -8.17 8.40 17.65
CA VAL A 62 -8.15 7.10 16.99
C VAL A 62 -9.14 6.17 17.67
N LEU A 63 -9.31 6.35 18.97
CA LEU A 63 -10.25 5.56 19.77
C LEU A 63 -11.69 5.69 19.30
N LEU A 64 -12.10 6.85 18.80
CA LEU A 64 -13.46 7.06 18.33
C LEU A 64 -13.71 6.46 16.96
N HIS A 65 -12.66 6.29 16.16
CA HIS A 65 -12.76 5.78 14.81
C HIS A 65 -12.20 4.37 14.65
N LEU A 66 -11.70 3.78 15.73
CA LEU A 66 -11.09 2.47 15.68
C LEU A 66 -11.95 1.39 15.03
N PRO A 67 -13.24 1.27 15.36
CA PRO A 67 -14.08 0.26 14.69
C PRO A 67 -14.17 0.46 13.18
N THR A 68 -14.20 1.70 12.70
CA THR A 68 -14.24 2.02 11.27
C THR A 68 -12.93 1.63 10.60
N ILE A 69 -11.80 1.93 11.25
CA ILE A 69 -10.47 1.58 10.75
C ILE A 69 -10.31 0.07 10.65
N LEU A 70 -10.71 -0.66 11.69
CA LEU A 70 -10.61 -2.12 11.72
C LEU A 70 -11.49 -2.77 10.66
N ARG A 71 -12.69 -2.23 10.43
CA ARG A 71 -13.57 -2.73 9.38
C ARG A 71 -12.98 -2.49 8.00
N GLY A 72 -12.39 -1.32 7.78
CA GLY A 72 -11.73 -1.00 6.53
C GLY A 72 -10.56 -1.94 6.24
N MET A 73 -9.77 -2.25 7.25
CA MET A 73 -8.65 -3.18 7.11
C MET A 73 -9.14 -4.60 6.82
N LYS A 74 -10.15 -5.06 7.54
CA LYS A 74 -10.75 -6.38 7.31
C LYS A 74 -11.29 -6.49 5.90
N ARG A 75 -12.02 -5.47 5.44
CA ARG A 75 -12.55 -5.42 4.10
C ARG A 75 -11.46 -5.48 3.04
N CYS A 76 -10.38 -4.72 3.25
CA CYS A 76 -9.23 -4.73 2.34
C CYS A 76 -8.63 -6.13 2.23
N LYS A 77 -8.41 -6.79 3.35
CA LYS A 77 -7.89 -8.15 3.38
C LYS A 77 -8.79 -9.12 2.63
N GLU A 78 -10.10 -9.03 2.84
CA GLU A 78 -11.07 -9.89 2.17
C GLU A 78 -11.09 -9.65 0.66
N GLU A 79 -11.01 -8.40 0.23
CA GLU A 79 -10.99 -8.06 -1.18
C GLU A 79 -9.73 -8.56 -1.88
N ILE A 80 -8.57 -8.47 -1.23
CA ILE A 80 -7.32 -9.03 -1.76
C ILE A 80 -7.42 -10.54 -1.89
N ALA A 81 -7.88 -11.21 -0.83
CA ALA A 81 -8.00 -12.67 -0.83
C ALA A 81 -8.97 -13.18 -1.89
N ALA A 82 -10.08 -12.47 -2.09
CA ALA A 82 -11.10 -12.87 -3.07
C ALA A 82 -10.66 -12.64 -4.51
N TRP A 83 -9.98 -11.52 -4.78
CA TRP A 83 -9.56 -11.17 -6.13
C TRP A 83 -8.30 -11.91 -6.58
N LYS A 84 -7.47 -12.31 -5.64
CA LYS A 84 -6.20 -13.02 -5.90
C LYS A 84 -5.32 -12.26 -6.89
N PRO A 85 -4.84 -11.06 -6.52
CA PRO A 85 -3.97 -10.29 -7.41
C PRO A 85 -2.64 -11.00 -7.64
N ASP A 86 -1.97 -10.65 -8.73
CA ASP A 86 -0.62 -11.15 -9.02
C ASP A 86 0.45 -10.42 -8.20
N ALA A 87 0.15 -9.19 -7.76
CA ALA A 87 1.03 -8.43 -6.91
C ALA A 87 0.24 -7.43 -6.08
N VAL A 88 0.72 -7.14 -4.86
CA VAL A 88 0.21 -6.07 -4.02
C VAL A 88 1.30 -5.01 -3.94
N ILE A 89 0.95 -3.78 -4.26
CA ILE A 89 1.87 -2.65 -4.24
C ILE A 89 1.40 -1.65 -3.18
N LEU A 90 2.25 -1.42 -2.20
CA LEU A 90 1.95 -0.54 -1.07
C LEU A 90 2.72 0.76 -1.23
N VAL A 91 2.03 1.88 -1.04
CA VAL A 91 2.62 3.20 -1.21
C VAL A 91 2.56 3.94 0.12
N ASP A 92 3.71 4.14 0.76
CA ASP A 92 3.82 4.79 2.06
C ASP A 92 2.81 4.23 3.08
N TYR A 93 2.23 5.06 3.95
CA TYR A 93 1.15 4.70 4.88
C TYR A 93 1.44 3.46 5.73
N PRO A 94 2.52 3.49 6.54
CA PRO A 94 3.03 2.25 7.14
C PRO A 94 2.12 1.61 8.18
N GLY A 95 1.31 2.41 8.91
CA GLY A 95 0.43 1.85 9.93
C GLY A 95 -0.56 0.84 9.38
N PHE A 96 -1.11 1.12 8.22
CA PHE A 96 -2.06 0.24 7.54
C PHE A 96 -1.33 -0.78 6.65
N ASN A 97 -0.43 -0.27 5.82
CA ASN A 97 0.19 -1.09 4.77
C ASN A 97 1.08 -2.21 5.30
N LEU A 98 1.79 -2.01 6.41
CA LEU A 98 2.60 -3.09 6.96
C LEU A 98 1.75 -4.24 7.48
N LYS A 99 0.56 -3.97 8.00
CA LYS A 99 -0.37 -5.02 8.42
C LYS A 99 -0.95 -5.78 7.23
N ILE A 100 -1.22 -5.08 6.14
CA ILE A 100 -1.67 -5.73 4.91
C ILE A 100 -0.54 -6.60 4.34
N ALA A 101 0.70 -6.10 4.34
CA ALA A 101 1.85 -6.89 3.88
C ALA A 101 1.98 -8.20 4.66
N ALA A 102 1.88 -8.12 5.99
CA ALA A 102 1.95 -9.30 6.85
C ALA A 102 0.86 -10.31 6.48
N TYR A 103 -0.38 -9.84 6.31
CA TYR A 103 -1.50 -10.69 5.96
C TYR A 103 -1.28 -11.41 4.62
N VAL A 104 -0.88 -10.66 3.60
CA VAL A 104 -0.67 -11.19 2.25
C VAL A 104 0.43 -12.26 2.26
N LYS A 105 1.52 -12.00 2.97
CA LYS A 105 2.64 -12.95 3.05
C LYS A 105 2.28 -14.19 3.88
N GLU A 106 1.60 -14.02 5.00
CA GLU A 106 1.17 -15.14 5.83
C GLU A 106 0.20 -16.07 5.11
N LYS A 107 -0.67 -15.52 4.28
CA LYS A 107 -1.62 -16.31 3.49
C LYS A 107 -1.03 -16.82 2.17
N GLY A 108 0.19 -16.38 1.82
CA GLY A 108 0.84 -16.80 0.59
C GLY A 108 0.09 -16.41 -0.67
N ILE A 109 -0.54 -15.23 -0.68
CA ILE A 109 -1.39 -14.82 -1.78
C ILE A 109 -0.58 -14.42 -3.02
N CYS A 110 0.41 -13.52 -2.83
CA CYS A 110 1.21 -12.99 -3.93
C CYS A 110 2.42 -12.22 -3.40
N PRO A 111 3.37 -11.83 -4.27
CA PRO A 111 4.46 -10.95 -3.88
C PRO A 111 3.95 -9.58 -3.40
N VAL A 112 4.68 -8.98 -2.47
CA VAL A 112 4.39 -7.67 -1.92
C VAL A 112 5.53 -6.73 -2.24
N PHE A 113 5.19 -5.58 -2.86
CA PHE A 113 6.16 -4.55 -3.21
C PHE A 113 5.83 -3.28 -2.44
N TYR A 114 6.84 -2.60 -1.95
CA TYR A 114 6.66 -1.32 -1.27
C TYR A 114 7.27 -0.22 -2.13
N TYR A 115 6.41 0.66 -2.63
CA TYR A 115 6.82 1.79 -3.45
C TYR A 115 6.75 3.05 -2.61
N ILE A 116 7.82 3.82 -2.60
CA ILE A 116 8.00 4.97 -1.72
C ILE A 116 8.04 4.50 -0.27
N SER A 117 9.25 4.31 0.24
CA SER A 117 9.47 3.75 1.56
C SER A 117 8.83 4.60 2.66
N PRO A 118 8.24 3.97 3.67
CA PRO A 118 7.75 4.70 4.83
C PRO A 118 8.94 5.35 5.55
N LYS A 119 8.70 6.52 6.13
CA LYS A 119 9.74 7.29 6.83
C LYS A 119 9.98 6.74 8.23
N ILE A 120 10.22 5.45 8.34
CA ILE A 120 10.37 4.79 9.63
C ILE A 120 11.67 5.16 10.34
N TRP A 121 12.68 5.56 9.58
CA TRP A 121 13.96 6.03 10.14
C TRP A 121 13.76 7.29 10.99
N ALA A 122 12.69 8.06 10.75
CA ALA A 122 12.37 9.25 11.52
C ALA A 122 11.43 8.98 12.70
N TRP A 123 10.71 7.86 12.68
CA TRP A 123 9.64 7.61 13.63
C TRP A 123 9.76 6.30 14.42
N LYS A 124 9.87 5.17 13.72
CA LYS A 124 9.77 3.86 14.37
C LYS A 124 10.69 2.86 13.69
N GLU A 125 11.92 2.78 14.16
CA GLU A 125 12.92 1.87 13.59
C GLU A 125 12.48 0.41 13.60
N HIS A 126 11.71 -0.01 14.61
CA HIS A 126 11.28 -1.41 14.70
C HIS A 126 10.48 -1.88 13.48
N ARG A 127 9.91 -0.96 12.71
CA ARG A 127 9.17 -1.30 11.49
C ARG A 127 10.06 -1.85 10.37
N ILE A 128 11.38 -1.64 10.47
CA ILE A 128 12.30 -2.20 9.46
C ILE A 128 12.25 -3.73 9.47
N HIS A 129 12.06 -4.33 10.63
CA HIS A 129 11.96 -5.80 10.73
C HIS A 129 10.70 -6.33 10.05
N ALA A 130 9.58 -5.62 10.18
CA ALA A 130 8.34 -5.98 9.50
C ALA A 130 8.50 -5.87 7.99
N ILE A 131 9.16 -4.82 7.50
CA ILE A 131 9.41 -4.64 6.08
C ILE A 131 10.28 -5.76 5.53
N ARG A 132 11.38 -6.10 6.21
CA ARG A 132 12.25 -7.18 5.78
C ARG A 132 11.55 -8.52 5.73
N ARG A 133 10.61 -8.75 6.64
CA ARG A 133 9.89 -10.02 6.76
C ARG A 133 8.78 -10.16 5.75
N HIS A 134 8.06 -9.07 5.46
CA HIS A 134 6.79 -9.13 4.73
C HIS A 134 6.81 -8.43 3.36
N VAL A 135 7.87 -7.73 3.02
CA VAL A 135 7.96 -7.00 1.74
C VAL A 135 9.01 -7.64 0.86
N ASP A 136 8.63 -8.03 -0.34
CA ASP A 136 9.54 -8.68 -1.30
C ASP A 136 10.50 -7.68 -1.95
N ARG A 137 10.03 -6.47 -2.24
CA ARG A 137 10.85 -5.40 -2.79
C ARG A 137 10.41 -4.05 -2.29
N MET A 138 11.38 -3.15 -2.10
CA MET A 138 11.12 -1.78 -1.71
C MET A 138 11.78 -0.83 -2.70
N PHE A 139 11.05 0.20 -3.11
CA PHE A 139 11.56 1.27 -3.96
C PHE A 139 11.62 2.56 -3.15
N SER A 140 12.84 3.04 -2.91
CA SER A 140 13.07 4.18 -2.06
C SER A 140 13.21 5.47 -2.87
N ILE A 141 12.72 6.59 -2.32
CA ILE A 141 12.84 7.89 -2.98
C ILE A 141 14.17 8.54 -2.68
N LEU A 142 14.64 8.45 -1.44
CA LEU A 142 15.86 9.12 -0.98
C LEU A 142 17.03 8.13 -1.00
N PRO A 143 18.20 8.54 -1.52
CA PRO A 143 19.35 7.61 -1.64
C PRO A 143 19.79 6.98 -0.33
N PHE A 144 19.77 7.74 0.77
CA PHE A 144 20.20 7.19 2.06
C PHE A 144 19.25 6.12 2.63
N GLU A 145 17.99 6.14 2.22
CA GLU A 145 17.02 5.13 2.67
C GLU A 145 17.37 3.75 2.15
N LYS A 146 17.94 3.67 0.96
CA LYS A 146 18.36 2.41 0.38
C LYS A 146 19.41 1.73 1.28
N ASP A 147 20.38 2.48 1.76
CA ASP A 147 21.40 1.94 2.65
C ASP A 147 20.81 1.56 4.00
N TYR A 148 19.91 2.40 4.53
CA TYR A 148 19.25 2.16 5.79
C TYR A 148 18.46 0.85 5.77
N PHE A 149 17.63 0.66 4.77
CA PHE A 149 16.80 -0.54 4.65
C PHE A 149 17.58 -1.78 4.20
N GLY A 150 18.73 -1.59 3.59
CA GLY A 150 19.62 -2.67 3.17
C GLY A 150 20.34 -3.37 4.31
N LYS A 151 20.32 -2.76 5.50
CA LYS A 151 20.94 -3.37 6.68
C LYS A 151 20.07 -4.51 7.17
#